data_86e6710b33e59aa2f3a65c9c1fb60f9d
#
_entry.id   86e6710b33e59aa2f3a65c9c1fb60f9d
#
_cell.length_a   1.000
_cell.length_b   1.000
_cell.length_c   1.000
_cell.angle_alpha   90.00
_cell.angle_beta   90.00
_cell.angle_gamma   90.00
#
_symmetry.space_group_name_H-M   'P 1'
#
loop_
_entity.id
_entity.type
_entity.pdbx_description
1 polymer ?
#
loop_
_entity_poly.entity_id
_entity_poly.type
_entity_poly.pdbx_seq_one_letter_code
_entity_poly.pdbx_strand_id
1 'polypeptide(L)'
;MVPIQRLLLTGLVLVSTGCLIGCSGNGSNQDSPPSLPQSNSLRLQPISTGLSSPVFMTASPNDPTRLFIVQQGGLIRIFDVVGGSLITDPFLNVSSLLSTGGERGLLGMAFDPQYAANRRFYIFYTNTAGDIVIARYLRNATNVNLGDVSSATTILTVAHPNFSNHNGGMLAFGPDGCLYAGLGDGGGAGDPNNNAQTLASLLGKLLRLNPDTGEACNNNGIINPFILVGGLSRIWSLGLRNPWRFSFDRDTDDLYIGDVGQGAREEIDVAVAPNAGRQANYGWRFMEGFLCFNPSMNCNSGGLTLPLLDYPHLSGACAVTGGYVYRGPAIPAIQGTYFYADFCAGFVRSFRYQNGQPTEQTEWPLLSPPGVLVTSFGEDAAGELYVMTQGGGLFKFISN
;
A
#
# COMPACT_ATOMS: atom_id res chain seq x y z
N MET A 1 -18.50 24.47 64.63
CA MET A 1 -17.89 25.37 65.59
C MET A 1 -16.40 25.19 65.57
N VAL A 2 -15.70 26.33 65.40
CA VAL A 2 -14.28 26.61 65.67
C VAL A 2 -13.28 26.28 64.52
N PRO A 3 -12.24 27.10 64.29
CA PRO A 3 -12.22 28.02 63.15
C PRO A 3 -10.92 27.86 62.25
N ILE A 4 -10.95 28.62 61.18
CA ILE A 4 -9.89 29.01 60.25
C ILE A 4 -8.62 29.52 60.97
N GLN A 5 -7.44 29.07 60.54
CA GLN A 5 -6.22 29.87 60.68
C GLN A 5 -5.46 29.94 59.34
N ARG A 6 -5.43 31.16 58.80
CA ARG A 6 -4.50 31.63 57.76
C ARG A 6 -3.09 31.78 58.34
N LEU A 7 -2.09 31.33 57.61
CA LEU A 7 -0.72 31.78 57.84
C LEU A 7 -0.14 32.33 56.51
N LEU A 8 0.05 33.64 56.55
CA LEU A 8 0.89 34.39 55.60
C LEU A 8 2.37 34.20 56.00
N LEU A 9 3.23 33.87 55.09
CA LEU A 9 4.66 34.12 55.23
C LEU A 9 5.22 34.80 53.97
N THR A 10 5.73 35.96 54.24
CA THR A 10 6.41 36.94 53.41
C THR A 10 7.78 36.45 52.92
N GLY A 11 8.18 36.97 51.79
CA GLY A 11 9.29 36.71 50.94
C GLY A 11 10.70 36.81 51.52
N LEU A 12 11.62 36.27 50.74
CA LEU A 12 13.02 36.72 50.69
C LEU A 12 13.54 36.55 49.28
N VAL A 13 13.84 37.64 48.63
CA VAL A 13 14.59 37.74 47.35
C VAL A 13 16.06 37.61 47.68
N LEU A 14 16.71 36.58 47.20
CA LEU A 14 18.18 36.51 47.18
C LEU A 14 18.64 36.61 45.71
N VAL A 15 19.23 37.76 45.41
CA VAL A 15 20.01 37.99 44.18
C VAL A 15 21.39 37.39 44.41
N SER A 16 21.76 36.38 43.66
CA SER A 16 23.16 35.92 43.54
C SER A 16 23.63 36.14 42.12
N THR A 17 24.52 37.11 41.95
CA THR A 17 25.40 37.27 40.82
C THR A 17 26.42 36.11 40.80
N GLY A 18 26.44 35.31 39.79
CA GLY A 18 27.39 34.22 39.57
C GLY A 18 27.76 34.01 38.13
N CYS A 19 28.92 34.50 37.79
CA CYS A 19 29.92 34.09 36.82
C CYS A 19 29.48 33.32 35.56
N LEU A 20 29.61 33.99 34.39
CA LEU A 20 29.68 33.43 33.06
C LEU A 20 30.98 32.64 32.92
N ILE A 21 30.93 31.32 32.93
CA ILE A 21 31.96 30.48 32.35
C ILE A 21 31.34 29.87 31.09
N GLY A 22 31.83 30.28 29.94
CA GLY A 22 31.45 29.72 28.65
C GLY A 22 31.94 28.27 28.54
N CYS A 23 31.00 27.34 28.49
CA CYS A 23 31.22 26.00 27.93
C CYS A 23 30.75 26.03 26.48
N SER A 24 31.67 26.07 25.52
CA SER A 24 31.44 25.73 24.14
C SER A 24 31.13 24.24 24.07
N GLY A 25 29.86 23.90 24.20
CA GLY A 25 29.34 22.56 23.87
C GLY A 25 29.24 22.45 22.34
N ASN A 26 30.02 21.57 21.73
CA ASN A 26 29.77 21.06 20.38
C ASN A 26 28.36 20.46 20.36
N GLY A 27 27.40 21.23 19.91
CA GLY A 27 26.08 20.72 19.56
C GLY A 27 26.28 19.81 18.33
N SER A 28 26.09 18.51 18.51
CA SER A 28 25.81 17.61 17.40
C SER A 28 24.57 18.17 16.70
N ASN A 29 24.76 18.75 15.51
CA ASN A 29 23.66 19.00 14.60
C ASN A 29 23.05 17.62 14.30
N GLN A 30 21.94 17.30 14.95
CA GLN A 30 21.00 16.35 14.39
C GLN A 30 20.41 17.09 13.19
N ASP A 31 20.89 16.73 11.99
CA ASP A 31 20.31 17.21 10.75
C ASP A 31 18.85 16.78 10.73
N SER A 32 17.95 17.70 11.06
CA SER A 32 16.52 17.51 10.78
C SER A 32 16.39 17.27 9.28
N PRO A 33 15.64 16.27 8.85
CA PRO A 33 15.44 16.03 7.42
C PRO A 33 14.95 17.35 6.78
N PRO A 34 15.41 17.67 5.56
CA PRO A 34 15.00 18.89 4.89
C PRO A 34 13.47 18.93 4.76
N SER A 35 12.87 20.10 4.96
CA SER A 35 11.43 20.30 4.77
C SER A 35 11.04 19.95 3.32
N LEU A 36 9.78 19.48 3.12
CA LEU A 36 9.28 19.20 1.78
C LEU A 36 9.39 20.46 0.89
N PRO A 37 9.72 20.27 -0.40
CA PRO A 37 9.74 21.36 -1.35
C PRO A 37 8.32 21.93 -1.55
N GLN A 38 8.23 23.10 -2.19
CA GLN A 38 6.92 23.70 -2.49
C GLN A 38 6.07 22.77 -3.36
N SER A 39 4.76 22.79 -3.18
CA SER A 39 3.82 21.90 -3.87
C SER A 39 3.77 22.00 -5.40
N ASN A 40 4.40 23.04 -5.98
CA ASN A 40 4.57 23.21 -7.43
C ASN A 40 5.95 22.78 -7.95
N SER A 41 6.82 22.20 -7.11
CA SER A 41 8.17 21.78 -7.51
C SER A 41 8.20 20.41 -8.19
N LEU A 42 7.10 19.68 -8.19
CA LEU A 42 6.94 18.39 -8.86
C LEU A 42 5.89 18.48 -9.96
N ARG A 43 6.09 17.69 -11.01
CA ARG A 43 5.10 17.53 -12.09
C ARG A 43 5.12 16.12 -12.65
N LEU A 44 4.10 15.79 -13.43
CA LEU A 44 4.01 14.53 -14.15
C LEU A 44 4.64 14.64 -15.55
N GLN A 45 5.51 13.71 -15.89
CA GLN A 45 5.99 13.48 -17.24
C GLN A 45 5.20 12.33 -17.87
N PRO A 46 4.47 12.54 -18.98
CA PRO A 46 3.85 11.44 -19.71
C PRO A 46 4.91 10.45 -20.22
N ILE A 47 4.70 9.17 -19.94
CA ILE A 47 5.58 8.08 -20.36
C ILE A 47 4.90 7.26 -21.46
N SER A 48 3.62 6.91 -21.27
CA SER A 48 2.85 6.15 -22.25
C SER A 48 1.37 6.51 -22.14
N THR A 49 0.68 6.39 -23.27
CA THR A 49 -0.77 6.52 -23.38
C THR A 49 -1.32 5.35 -24.19
N GLY A 50 -2.65 5.12 -24.13
CA GLY A 50 -3.27 4.04 -24.89
C GLY A 50 -3.14 2.65 -24.27
N LEU A 51 -2.74 2.54 -23.00
CA LEU A 51 -2.90 1.33 -22.22
C LEU A 51 -4.40 1.07 -21.98
N SER A 52 -4.81 -0.19 -21.89
CA SER A 52 -6.19 -0.56 -21.62
C SER A 52 -6.40 -0.82 -20.14
N SER A 53 -7.04 0.11 -19.44
CA SER A 53 -7.31 0.01 -17.98
C SER A 53 -6.10 -0.50 -17.18
N PRO A 54 -4.98 0.22 -17.18
CA PRO A 54 -3.82 -0.17 -16.36
C PRO A 54 -4.18 0.01 -14.88
N VAL A 55 -3.89 -1.03 -14.08
CA VAL A 55 -4.25 -1.06 -12.65
C VAL A 55 -3.05 -1.28 -11.74
N PHE A 56 -1.89 -1.62 -12.31
CA PHE A 56 -0.66 -1.77 -11.52
C PHE A 56 0.59 -1.67 -12.41
N MET A 57 1.71 -1.24 -11.85
CA MET A 57 3.01 -1.23 -12.52
C MET A 57 4.11 -1.55 -11.51
N THR A 58 5.10 -2.32 -11.97
CA THR A 58 6.30 -2.62 -11.20
C THR A 58 7.49 -2.86 -12.14
N ALA A 59 8.69 -2.91 -11.57
CA ALA A 59 9.90 -3.35 -12.26
C ALA A 59 10.41 -4.67 -11.67
N SER A 60 11.10 -5.48 -12.46
CA SER A 60 11.78 -6.64 -11.89
C SER A 60 13.03 -6.21 -11.10
N PRO A 61 13.43 -6.96 -10.07
CA PRO A 61 14.60 -6.61 -9.26
C PRO A 61 15.85 -6.38 -10.13
N ASN A 62 16.51 -5.25 -9.89
CA ASN A 62 17.74 -4.84 -10.57
C ASN A 62 17.62 -4.65 -12.10
N ASP A 63 16.42 -4.43 -12.62
CA ASP A 63 16.20 -4.15 -14.04
C ASP A 63 15.69 -2.71 -14.25
N PRO A 64 16.57 -1.77 -14.58
CA PRO A 64 16.17 -0.38 -14.82
C PRO A 64 15.61 -0.15 -16.23
N THR A 65 15.55 -1.18 -17.07
CA THR A 65 15.24 -1.03 -18.49
C THR A 65 13.79 -1.33 -18.86
N ARG A 66 13.03 -1.99 -17.95
CA ARG A 66 11.67 -2.43 -18.25
C ARG A 66 10.70 -2.12 -17.09
N LEU A 67 9.53 -1.61 -17.46
CA LEU A 67 8.38 -1.49 -16.57
C LEU A 67 7.31 -2.49 -17.00
N PHE A 68 6.78 -3.23 -16.04
CA PHE A 68 5.74 -4.23 -16.28
C PHE A 68 4.39 -3.66 -15.84
N ILE A 69 3.47 -3.53 -16.78
CA ILE A 69 2.19 -2.84 -16.59
C ILE A 69 1.06 -3.86 -16.68
N VAL A 70 0.35 -4.02 -15.58
CA VAL A 70 -0.81 -4.90 -15.45
C VAL A 70 -2.04 -4.16 -15.97
N GLN A 71 -2.69 -4.72 -16.96
CA GLN A 71 -3.97 -4.27 -17.47
C GLN A 71 -5.09 -5.18 -16.95
N GLN A 72 -6.15 -4.59 -16.42
CA GLN A 72 -7.27 -5.31 -15.78
C GLN A 72 -7.85 -6.44 -16.66
N GLY A 73 -7.84 -6.25 -17.97
CA GLY A 73 -8.32 -7.23 -18.94
C GLY A 73 -7.44 -8.48 -19.16
N GLY A 74 -6.33 -8.64 -18.39
CA GLY A 74 -5.53 -9.86 -18.38
C GLY A 74 -4.22 -9.80 -19.13
N LEU A 75 -3.78 -8.63 -19.57
CA LEU A 75 -2.47 -8.47 -20.19
C LEU A 75 -1.47 -7.88 -19.21
N ILE A 76 -0.24 -8.37 -19.23
CA ILE A 76 0.90 -7.69 -18.67
C ILE A 76 1.74 -7.16 -19.84
N ARG A 77 1.90 -5.84 -19.95
CA ARG A 77 2.68 -5.18 -20.99
C ARG A 77 4.05 -4.78 -20.46
N ILE A 78 5.01 -4.68 -21.34
CA ILE A 78 6.33 -4.13 -21.03
C ILE A 78 6.48 -2.78 -21.71
N PHE A 79 6.88 -1.77 -20.93
CA PHE A 79 7.42 -0.53 -21.47
C PHE A 79 8.95 -0.60 -21.40
N ASP A 80 9.59 -0.49 -22.58
CA ASP A 80 11.04 -0.37 -22.71
C ASP A 80 11.46 1.07 -22.37
N VAL A 81 12.12 1.24 -21.23
CA VAL A 81 12.55 2.55 -20.73
C VAL A 81 13.59 3.19 -21.64
N VAL A 82 14.48 2.37 -22.23
CA VAL A 82 15.55 2.84 -23.11
C VAL A 82 15.00 3.22 -24.50
N GLY A 83 14.14 2.36 -25.05
CA GLY A 83 13.50 2.60 -26.34
C GLY A 83 12.33 3.60 -26.26
N GLY A 84 11.85 3.95 -25.07
CA GLY A 84 10.76 4.92 -24.86
C GLY A 84 9.41 4.46 -25.41
N SER A 85 9.15 3.14 -25.48
CA SER A 85 7.93 2.61 -26.08
C SER A 85 7.46 1.28 -25.48
N LEU A 86 6.18 0.97 -25.69
CA LEU A 86 5.63 -0.34 -25.35
C LEU A 86 6.19 -1.42 -26.30
N ILE A 87 6.66 -2.54 -25.74
CA ILE A 87 6.96 -3.73 -26.53
C ILE A 87 5.67 -4.27 -27.13
N THR A 88 5.69 -4.63 -28.42
CA THR A 88 4.49 -5.02 -29.19
C THR A 88 3.76 -6.19 -28.55
N ASP A 89 4.47 -7.27 -28.26
CA ASP A 89 3.89 -8.47 -27.66
C ASP A 89 3.73 -8.30 -26.15
N PRO A 90 2.63 -8.78 -25.53
CA PRO A 90 2.49 -8.76 -24.09
C PRO A 90 3.48 -9.72 -23.43
N PHE A 91 3.98 -9.35 -22.24
CA PHE A 91 4.77 -10.24 -21.40
C PHE A 91 3.98 -11.50 -20.99
N LEU A 92 2.71 -11.30 -20.62
CA LEU A 92 1.81 -12.40 -20.28
C LEU A 92 0.39 -12.06 -20.75
N ASN A 93 -0.34 -13.07 -21.23
CA ASN A 93 -1.76 -12.96 -21.54
C ASN A 93 -2.52 -14.07 -20.81
N VAL A 94 -3.35 -13.70 -19.85
CA VAL A 94 -4.22 -14.57 -19.06
C VAL A 94 -5.69 -14.20 -19.20
N SER A 95 -6.06 -13.43 -20.22
CA SER A 95 -7.42 -12.92 -20.43
C SER A 95 -8.49 -14.04 -20.47
N SER A 96 -8.16 -15.22 -20.97
CA SER A 96 -9.06 -16.36 -21.00
C SER A 96 -9.34 -17.00 -19.63
N LEU A 97 -8.56 -16.67 -18.60
CA LEU A 97 -8.71 -17.23 -17.27
C LEU A 97 -9.59 -16.37 -16.35
N LEU A 98 -9.96 -15.16 -16.80
CA LEU A 98 -10.54 -14.13 -15.94
C LEU A 98 -12.06 -14.08 -16.00
N SER A 99 -12.68 -13.73 -14.87
CA SER A 99 -13.96 -13.02 -14.87
C SER A 99 -13.72 -11.54 -15.06
N THR A 100 -14.64 -10.86 -15.72
CA THR A 100 -14.59 -9.40 -15.99
C THR A 100 -15.84 -8.72 -15.42
N GLY A 101 -15.79 -7.39 -15.33
CA GLY A 101 -16.87 -6.54 -14.80
C GLY A 101 -16.64 -6.11 -13.37
N GLY A 102 -17.00 -4.87 -13.07
CA GLY A 102 -16.71 -4.24 -11.78
C GLY A 102 -15.20 -4.15 -11.54
N GLU A 103 -14.79 -4.58 -10.35
CA GLU A 103 -13.37 -4.60 -9.95
C GLU A 103 -12.65 -5.90 -10.32
N ARG A 104 -13.31 -6.86 -10.99
CA ARG A 104 -12.74 -8.15 -11.37
C ARG A 104 -11.71 -8.00 -12.49
N GLY A 105 -10.78 -8.96 -12.57
CA GLY A 105 -9.77 -9.01 -13.63
C GLY A 105 -8.41 -9.47 -13.13
N LEU A 106 -7.36 -9.07 -13.86
CA LEU A 106 -5.97 -9.16 -13.42
C LEU A 106 -5.64 -7.90 -12.64
N LEU A 107 -5.31 -8.04 -11.34
CA LEU A 107 -5.29 -6.91 -10.39
C LEU A 107 -3.90 -6.55 -9.88
N GLY A 108 -2.95 -7.49 -9.89
CA GLY A 108 -1.60 -7.24 -9.41
C GLY A 108 -0.61 -8.30 -9.82
N MET A 109 0.68 -7.97 -9.64
CA MET A 109 1.79 -8.89 -9.82
C MET A 109 2.93 -8.57 -8.85
N ALA A 110 3.76 -9.56 -8.57
CA ALA A 110 5.02 -9.38 -7.86
C ALA A 110 6.11 -10.25 -8.47
N PHE A 111 7.32 -9.71 -8.58
CA PHE A 111 8.50 -10.51 -8.90
C PHE A 111 9.10 -11.13 -7.66
N ASP A 112 9.57 -12.36 -7.78
CA ASP A 112 10.39 -12.99 -6.74
C ASP A 112 11.66 -12.16 -6.52
N PRO A 113 12.12 -11.91 -5.29
CA PRO A 113 13.36 -11.19 -5.04
C PRO A 113 14.59 -11.79 -5.76
N GLN A 114 14.54 -13.10 -6.02
CA GLN A 114 15.58 -13.82 -6.78
C GLN A 114 15.20 -14.03 -8.26
N TYR A 115 14.33 -13.20 -8.82
CA TYR A 115 13.81 -13.36 -10.19
C TYR A 115 14.89 -13.55 -11.26
N ALA A 116 16.01 -12.89 -11.14
CA ALA A 116 17.13 -13.05 -12.07
C ALA A 116 17.62 -14.51 -12.14
N ALA A 117 17.63 -15.21 -11.02
CA ALA A 117 18.08 -16.60 -10.92
C ALA A 117 16.93 -17.60 -11.16
N ASN A 118 15.78 -17.41 -10.53
CA ASN A 118 14.71 -18.38 -10.52
C ASN A 118 13.59 -18.10 -11.56
N ARG A 119 13.56 -16.91 -12.14
CA ARG A 119 12.61 -16.46 -13.18
C ARG A 119 11.14 -16.41 -12.72
N ARG A 120 10.87 -16.46 -11.41
CA ARG A 120 9.52 -16.56 -10.83
C ARG A 120 8.88 -15.19 -10.72
N PHE A 121 7.59 -15.13 -11.04
CA PHE A 121 6.73 -13.99 -10.74
C PHE A 121 5.33 -14.51 -10.38
N TYR A 122 4.56 -13.68 -9.72
CA TYR A 122 3.25 -14.02 -9.18
C TYR A 122 2.22 -13.03 -9.70
N ILE A 123 1.00 -13.51 -9.95
CA ILE A 123 -0.13 -12.67 -10.34
C ILE A 123 -1.32 -12.92 -9.42
N PHE A 124 -2.11 -11.88 -9.23
CA PHE A 124 -3.37 -11.90 -8.51
C PHE A 124 -4.49 -11.59 -9.51
N TYR A 125 -5.49 -12.46 -9.61
CA TYR A 125 -6.61 -12.27 -10.52
C TYR A 125 -7.89 -12.90 -10.00
N THR A 126 -9.04 -12.54 -10.57
CA THR A 126 -10.32 -13.23 -10.36
C THR A 126 -10.57 -14.18 -11.52
N ASN A 127 -10.77 -15.47 -11.23
CA ASN A 127 -11.02 -16.51 -12.25
C ASN A 127 -12.43 -16.41 -12.84
N THR A 128 -12.77 -17.26 -13.81
CA THR A 128 -14.07 -17.27 -14.48
C THR A 128 -15.25 -17.55 -13.55
N ALA A 129 -15.03 -18.20 -12.39
CA ALA A 129 -16.04 -18.38 -11.34
C ALA A 129 -16.19 -17.15 -10.43
N GLY A 130 -15.30 -16.18 -10.52
CA GLY A 130 -15.24 -15.00 -9.67
C GLY A 130 -14.34 -15.17 -8.45
N ASP A 131 -13.73 -16.33 -8.26
CA ASP A 131 -12.85 -16.58 -7.12
C ASP A 131 -11.51 -15.86 -7.30
N ILE A 132 -10.92 -15.42 -6.18
CA ILE A 132 -9.60 -14.85 -6.15
C ILE A 132 -8.56 -15.96 -6.32
N VAL A 133 -7.61 -15.76 -7.23
CA VAL A 133 -6.52 -16.70 -7.48
C VAL A 133 -5.19 -15.97 -7.40
N ILE A 134 -4.23 -16.56 -6.70
CA ILE A 134 -2.82 -16.20 -6.74
C ILE A 134 -2.09 -17.34 -7.42
N ALA A 135 -1.39 -17.03 -8.51
CA ALA A 135 -0.66 -18.03 -9.29
C ALA A 135 0.78 -17.59 -9.54
N ARG A 136 1.70 -18.54 -9.48
CA ARG A 136 3.10 -18.40 -9.84
C ARG A 136 3.31 -18.76 -11.29
N TYR A 137 4.12 -17.99 -11.98
CA TYR A 137 4.60 -18.22 -13.34
C TYR A 137 6.12 -18.13 -13.40
N LEU A 138 6.69 -18.61 -14.49
CA LEU A 138 8.09 -18.44 -14.85
C LEU A 138 8.20 -17.51 -16.06
N ARG A 139 9.25 -16.68 -16.08
CA ARG A 139 9.68 -16.03 -17.32
C ARG A 139 10.22 -17.09 -18.27
N ASN A 140 9.93 -16.95 -19.55
CA ASN A 140 10.49 -17.83 -20.59
C ASN A 140 12.01 -17.92 -20.49
N ALA A 141 12.56 -19.10 -20.76
CA ALA A 141 13.98 -19.38 -20.56
C ALA A 141 14.88 -18.60 -21.55
N THR A 142 14.42 -18.41 -22.78
CA THR A 142 15.19 -17.83 -23.88
C THR A 142 14.76 -16.42 -24.24
N ASN A 143 13.48 -16.07 -24.04
CA ASN A 143 12.97 -14.71 -24.29
C ASN A 143 12.64 -14.01 -22.96
N VAL A 144 13.44 -13.02 -22.60
CA VAL A 144 13.29 -12.25 -21.36
C VAL A 144 12.03 -11.38 -21.31
N ASN A 145 11.41 -11.13 -22.45
CA ASN A 145 10.22 -10.32 -22.63
C ASN A 145 8.92 -11.15 -22.70
N LEU A 146 8.99 -12.45 -22.39
CA LEU A 146 7.82 -13.33 -22.33
C LEU A 146 7.74 -14.08 -20.99
N GLY A 147 6.54 -14.14 -20.43
CA GLY A 147 6.16 -15.11 -19.41
C GLY A 147 5.78 -16.45 -20.07
N ASP A 148 6.09 -17.54 -19.40
CA ASP A 148 5.71 -18.88 -19.85
C ASP A 148 4.33 -19.23 -19.31
N VAL A 149 3.28 -19.12 -20.12
CA VAL A 149 1.89 -19.42 -19.73
C VAL A 149 1.74 -20.87 -19.27
N SER A 150 2.52 -21.81 -19.84
CA SER A 150 2.47 -23.22 -19.49
C SER A 150 3.05 -23.54 -18.11
N SER A 151 3.83 -22.62 -17.55
CA SER A 151 4.45 -22.76 -16.22
C SER A 151 3.52 -22.44 -15.05
N ALA A 152 2.26 -22.09 -15.32
CA ALA A 152 1.28 -21.69 -14.32
C ALA A 152 1.16 -22.70 -13.18
N THR A 153 1.29 -22.21 -11.95
CA THR A 153 1.05 -22.98 -10.72
C THR A 153 0.17 -22.16 -9.80
N THR A 154 -1.06 -22.58 -9.58
CA THR A 154 -1.94 -21.96 -8.59
C THR A 154 -1.41 -22.24 -7.20
N ILE A 155 -1.16 -21.20 -6.40
CA ILE A 155 -0.69 -21.33 -5.02
C ILE A 155 -1.79 -21.04 -4.00
N LEU A 156 -2.81 -20.26 -4.39
CA LEU A 156 -3.96 -20.00 -3.53
C LEU A 156 -5.21 -19.75 -4.38
N THR A 157 -6.33 -20.30 -3.94
CA THR A 157 -7.67 -19.93 -4.42
C THR A 157 -8.55 -19.61 -3.22
N VAL A 158 -9.23 -18.45 -3.26
CA VAL A 158 -10.18 -18.01 -2.24
C VAL A 158 -11.54 -17.78 -2.89
N ALA A 159 -12.56 -18.49 -2.43
CA ALA A 159 -13.91 -18.35 -2.95
C ALA A 159 -14.44 -16.92 -2.77
N HIS A 160 -14.89 -16.33 -3.88
CA HIS A 160 -15.44 -14.97 -3.92
C HIS A 160 -16.54 -14.83 -4.99
N PRO A 161 -17.58 -15.70 -4.98
CA PRO A 161 -18.53 -15.77 -6.08
C PRO A 161 -19.64 -14.72 -6.02
N ASN A 162 -19.93 -14.13 -4.83
CA ASN A 162 -21.16 -13.40 -4.59
C ASN A 162 -21.18 -11.97 -5.14
N PHE A 163 -20.05 -11.28 -5.06
CA PHE A 163 -19.92 -9.87 -5.46
C PHE A 163 -18.76 -9.69 -6.43
N SER A 164 -18.75 -8.58 -7.17
CA SER A 164 -17.68 -8.27 -8.14
C SER A 164 -16.70 -7.21 -7.64
N ASN A 165 -16.88 -6.76 -6.40
CA ASN A 165 -16.08 -5.69 -5.77
C ASN A 165 -15.38 -6.19 -4.51
N HIS A 166 -14.49 -5.37 -3.98
CA HIS A 166 -13.64 -5.64 -2.82
C HIS A 166 -12.80 -6.92 -2.98
N ASN A 167 -12.12 -7.00 -4.11
CA ASN A 167 -11.22 -8.12 -4.38
C ASN A 167 -9.86 -7.94 -3.70
N GLY A 168 -9.48 -6.70 -3.34
CA GLY A 168 -8.10 -6.35 -3.08
C GLY A 168 -7.28 -6.39 -4.37
N GLY A 169 -6.13 -7.09 -4.36
CA GLY A 169 -5.39 -7.34 -5.61
C GLY A 169 -3.89 -7.12 -5.51
N MET A 170 -3.40 -6.47 -4.47
CA MET A 170 -1.99 -6.20 -4.31
C MET A 170 -1.22 -7.43 -3.85
N LEU A 171 -0.07 -7.67 -4.49
CA LEU A 171 0.98 -8.59 -4.09
C LEU A 171 2.27 -7.83 -3.87
N ALA A 172 2.99 -8.15 -2.79
CA ALA A 172 4.35 -7.67 -2.56
C ALA A 172 5.16 -8.71 -1.77
N PHE A 173 6.45 -8.79 -2.04
CA PHE A 173 7.36 -9.49 -1.13
C PHE A 173 7.69 -8.57 0.04
N GLY A 174 7.56 -9.09 1.26
CA GLY A 174 8.02 -8.40 2.45
C GLY A 174 9.53 -8.55 2.63
N PRO A 175 10.12 -7.76 3.55
CA PRO A 175 11.55 -7.81 3.86
C PRO A 175 12.01 -9.18 4.39
N ASP A 176 11.07 -9.97 4.87
CA ASP A 176 11.27 -11.34 5.34
C ASP A 176 11.25 -12.41 4.22
N GLY A 177 11.08 -12.00 2.96
CA GLY A 177 11.05 -12.89 1.80
C GLY A 177 9.75 -13.69 1.62
N CYS A 178 8.72 -13.40 2.43
CA CYS A 178 7.39 -13.97 2.26
C CYS A 178 6.58 -13.16 1.25
N LEU A 179 5.62 -13.82 0.58
CA LEU A 179 4.68 -13.14 -0.31
C LEU A 179 3.47 -12.65 0.51
N TYR A 180 3.23 -11.35 0.47
CA TYR A 180 2.06 -10.73 1.08
C TYR A 180 0.98 -10.50 0.03
N ALA A 181 -0.29 -10.70 0.42
CA ALA A 181 -1.44 -10.50 -0.44
C ALA A 181 -2.56 -9.78 0.32
N GLY A 182 -3.02 -8.65 -0.19
CA GLY A 182 -4.18 -7.92 0.34
C GLY A 182 -5.47 -8.41 -0.30
N LEU A 183 -6.40 -8.93 0.50
CA LEU A 183 -7.72 -9.38 0.08
C LEU A 183 -8.80 -8.51 0.72
N GLY A 184 -9.74 -8.05 -0.09
CA GLY A 184 -10.93 -7.34 0.40
C GLY A 184 -11.89 -8.26 1.15
N ASP A 185 -12.90 -7.65 1.78
CA ASP A 185 -13.90 -8.36 2.61
C ASP A 185 -14.87 -9.24 1.80
N GLY A 186 -14.75 -9.22 0.47
CA GLY A 186 -15.59 -10.02 -0.43
C GLY A 186 -16.82 -9.28 -0.93
N GLY A 187 -16.92 -7.97 -0.69
CA GLY A 187 -17.91 -7.10 -1.28
C GLY A 187 -19.25 -7.05 -0.56
N GLY A 188 -20.11 -6.24 -1.11
CA GLY A 188 -21.37 -5.88 -0.47
C GLY A 188 -21.22 -4.74 0.55
N ALA A 189 -22.30 -3.97 0.78
CA ALA A 189 -22.26 -2.88 1.73
C ALA A 189 -22.14 -3.39 3.17
N GLY A 190 -21.16 -2.86 3.90
CA GLY A 190 -20.99 -3.10 5.33
C GLY A 190 -20.55 -4.51 5.70
N ASP A 191 -19.84 -5.22 4.85
CA ASP A 191 -19.35 -6.59 5.07
C ASP A 191 -20.44 -7.51 5.64
N PRO A 192 -21.46 -7.90 4.82
CA PRO A 192 -22.64 -8.61 5.31
C PRO A 192 -22.31 -9.95 5.94
N ASN A 193 -21.18 -10.55 5.57
CA ASN A 193 -20.73 -11.84 6.08
C ASN A 193 -19.74 -11.72 7.26
N ASN A 194 -19.40 -10.51 7.67
CA ASN A 194 -18.38 -10.22 8.70
C ASN A 194 -17.04 -10.90 8.40
N ASN A 195 -16.68 -10.97 7.12
CA ASN A 195 -15.46 -11.60 6.66
C ASN A 195 -14.21 -10.94 7.26
N ALA A 196 -14.20 -9.61 7.32
CA ALA A 196 -13.04 -8.85 7.81
C ALA A 196 -12.65 -9.25 9.24
N GLN A 197 -13.61 -9.57 10.10
CA GLN A 197 -13.38 -9.93 11.50
C GLN A 197 -13.33 -11.45 11.75
N THR A 198 -13.83 -12.27 10.82
CA THR A 198 -13.89 -13.72 10.99
C THR A 198 -12.55 -14.37 10.71
N LEU A 199 -11.99 -15.08 11.69
CA LEU A 199 -10.71 -15.80 11.53
C LEU A 199 -10.82 -17.08 10.69
N ALA A 200 -12.04 -17.51 10.36
CA ALA A 200 -12.32 -18.63 9.46
C ALA A 200 -12.41 -18.20 7.99
N SER A 201 -12.22 -16.91 7.66
CA SER A 201 -12.22 -16.35 6.31
C SER A 201 -10.87 -15.75 5.97
N LEU A 202 -10.40 -15.91 4.73
CA LEU A 202 -9.22 -15.20 4.21
C LEU A 202 -9.57 -13.84 3.60
N LEU A 203 -10.87 -13.51 3.48
CA LEU A 203 -11.34 -12.23 2.98
C LEU A 203 -11.25 -11.16 4.08
N GLY A 204 -10.98 -9.91 3.69
CA GLY A 204 -10.75 -8.77 4.61
C GLY A 204 -9.45 -8.88 5.40
N LYS A 205 -8.39 -9.36 4.75
CA LYS A 205 -7.12 -9.73 5.39
C LYS A 205 -5.91 -9.25 4.60
N LEU A 206 -4.82 -9.06 5.31
CA LEU A 206 -3.49 -9.19 4.73
C LEU A 206 -2.99 -10.61 5.03
N LEU A 207 -2.66 -11.35 4.00
CA LEU A 207 -2.11 -12.70 4.08
C LEU A 207 -0.59 -12.65 3.99
N ARG A 208 0.09 -13.58 4.68
CA ARG A 208 1.55 -13.79 4.57
C ARG A 208 1.82 -15.24 4.21
N LEU A 209 2.30 -15.44 3.00
CA LEU A 209 2.31 -16.72 2.30
C LEU A 209 3.74 -17.18 2.00
N ASN A 210 3.95 -18.48 2.09
CA ASN A 210 5.10 -19.12 1.47
C ASN A 210 4.94 -19.02 -0.06
N PRO A 211 5.89 -18.44 -0.78
CA PRO A 211 5.76 -18.21 -2.22
C PRO A 211 5.76 -19.49 -3.06
N ASP A 212 6.25 -20.61 -2.52
CA ASP A 212 6.25 -21.90 -3.23
C ASP A 212 4.94 -22.67 -3.09
N THR A 213 4.32 -22.63 -1.92
CA THR A 213 3.21 -23.50 -1.57
C THR A 213 1.89 -22.77 -1.36
N GLY A 214 1.90 -21.44 -1.15
CA GLY A 214 0.73 -20.66 -0.76
C GLY A 214 0.23 -20.94 0.67
N GLU A 215 0.93 -21.78 1.41
CA GLU A 215 0.67 -21.99 2.83
C GLU A 215 1.20 -20.81 3.67
N ALA A 216 0.96 -20.86 4.98
CA ALA A 216 1.53 -19.87 5.89
C ALA A 216 3.04 -19.81 5.76
N CYS A 217 3.58 -18.62 5.62
CA CYS A 217 5.02 -18.46 5.59
C CYS A 217 5.61 -18.67 6.99
N ASN A 218 6.66 -19.47 7.06
CA ASN A 218 7.45 -19.68 8.27
C ASN A 218 8.92 -19.42 7.92
N ASN A 219 9.25 -18.16 7.79
CA ASN A 219 10.61 -17.73 7.52
C ASN A 219 11.23 -17.09 8.77
N ASN A 220 12.48 -17.42 9.05
CA ASN A 220 13.21 -16.95 10.24
C ASN A 220 12.50 -17.25 11.58
N GLY A 221 11.69 -18.32 11.65
CA GLY A 221 10.93 -18.67 12.85
C GLY A 221 9.74 -17.78 13.17
N ILE A 222 9.42 -16.81 12.29
CA ILE A 222 8.25 -15.95 12.44
C ILE A 222 7.04 -16.68 11.89
N ILE A 223 6.10 -17.02 12.76
CA ILE A 223 4.83 -17.66 12.41
C ILE A 223 3.71 -16.60 12.30
N ASN A 224 2.74 -16.88 11.45
CA ASN A 224 1.54 -16.05 11.36
C ASN A 224 0.73 -16.12 12.66
N PRO A 225 0.27 -14.98 13.20
CA PRO A 225 -0.14 -14.89 14.60
C PRO A 225 -1.45 -15.60 14.91
N PHE A 226 -2.39 -15.63 13.97
CA PHE A 226 -3.75 -16.07 14.24
C PHE A 226 -3.92 -17.59 14.32
N ILE A 227 -2.95 -18.37 13.87
CA ILE A 227 -2.93 -19.83 14.07
C ILE A 227 -2.94 -20.19 15.57
N LEU A 228 -2.36 -19.36 16.41
CA LEU A 228 -2.27 -19.59 17.86
C LEU A 228 -3.61 -19.43 18.57
N VAL A 229 -4.59 -18.81 17.93
CA VAL A 229 -5.95 -18.58 18.46
C VAL A 229 -7.02 -19.28 17.62
N GLY A 230 -6.64 -20.30 16.83
CA GLY A 230 -7.56 -21.12 16.05
C GLY A 230 -8.01 -20.50 14.72
N GLY A 231 -7.37 -19.43 14.28
CA GLY A 231 -7.60 -18.82 12.96
C GLY A 231 -6.86 -19.53 11.83
N LEU A 232 -7.22 -19.19 10.60
CA LEU A 232 -6.52 -19.70 9.41
C LEU A 232 -5.06 -19.26 9.41
N SER A 233 -4.17 -20.21 9.14
CA SER A 233 -2.72 -20.04 9.31
C SER A 233 -2.10 -18.98 8.42
N ARG A 234 -2.73 -18.62 7.31
CA ARG A 234 -2.24 -17.63 6.33
C ARG A 234 -2.45 -16.18 6.75
N ILE A 235 -3.28 -15.92 7.78
CA ILE A 235 -3.66 -14.56 8.19
C ILE A 235 -2.49 -13.89 8.91
N TRP A 236 -2.09 -12.70 8.44
CA TRP A 236 -1.11 -11.81 9.07
C TRP A 236 -1.77 -10.69 9.86
N SER A 237 -2.73 -10.00 9.24
CA SER A 237 -3.60 -9.00 9.85
C SER A 237 -5.03 -9.11 9.34
N LEU A 238 -5.98 -8.51 10.04
CA LEU A 238 -7.41 -8.58 9.77
C LEU A 238 -8.07 -7.21 9.89
N GLY A 239 -9.38 -7.15 9.58
CA GLY A 239 -10.15 -5.93 9.73
C GLY A 239 -9.93 -4.93 8.60
N LEU A 240 -9.61 -5.40 7.40
CA LEU A 240 -9.50 -4.62 6.18
C LEU A 240 -10.78 -4.72 5.34
N ARG A 241 -11.16 -3.63 4.67
CA ARG A 241 -12.34 -3.61 3.80
C ARG A 241 -11.99 -3.94 2.35
N ASN A 242 -11.14 -3.16 1.74
CA ASN A 242 -10.62 -3.37 0.38
C ASN A 242 -9.22 -2.75 0.26
N PRO A 243 -8.19 -3.41 0.80
CA PRO A 243 -6.82 -2.92 0.76
C PRO A 243 -6.33 -2.94 -0.68
N TRP A 244 -6.64 -1.83 -1.40
CA TRP A 244 -6.40 -1.74 -2.84
C TRP A 244 -4.93 -1.79 -3.17
N ARG A 245 -4.12 -0.95 -2.50
CA ARG A 245 -2.66 -0.99 -2.61
C ARG A 245 -2.03 -0.91 -1.24
N PHE A 246 -0.98 -1.69 -1.08
CA PHE A 246 -0.07 -1.57 0.05
C PHE A 246 1.38 -1.64 -0.44
N SER A 247 2.31 -1.12 0.32
CA SER A 247 3.73 -1.19 0.00
C SER A 247 4.56 -1.30 1.26
N PHE A 248 5.73 -1.94 1.14
CA PHE A 248 6.79 -1.83 2.14
C PHE A 248 7.74 -0.71 1.73
N ASP A 249 8.08 0.17 2.66
CA ASP A 249 9.13 1.15 2.44
C ASP A 249 10.47 0.42 2.27
N ARG A 250 11.17 0.68 1.18
CA ARG A 250 12.43 0.01 0.82
C ARG A 250 13.59 0.25 1.79
N ASP A 251 13.49 1.28 2.65
CA ASP A 251 14.56 1.72 3.54
C ASP A 251 14.26 1.35 5.01
N THR A 252 13.00 1.46 5.42
CA THR A 252 12.60 1.23 6.81
C THR A 252 11.87 -0.09 7.02
N ASP A 253 11.42 -0.76 5.96
CA ASP A 253 10.57 -1.96 6.00
C ASP A 253 9.17 -1.73 6.61
N ASP A 254 8.78 -0.48 6.83
CA ASP A 254 7.45 -0.12 7.30
C ASP A 254 6.40 -0.43 6.24
N LEU A 255 5.25 -0.92 6.69
CA LEU A 255 4.11 -1.25 5.84
C LEU A 255 3.13 -0.08 5.79
N TYR A 256 2.77 0.34 4.59
CA TYR A 256 1.73 1.33 4.30
C TYR A 256 0.58 0.68 3.56
N ILE A 257 -0.66 0.89 3.99
CA ILE A 257 -1.87 0.31 3.37
C ILE A 257 -2.85 1.44 3.06
N GLY A 258 -3.36 1.50 1.83
CA GLY A 258 -4.54 2.27 1.49
C GLY A 258 -5.75 1.35 1.49
N ASP A 259 -6.63 1.49 2.46
CA ASP A 259 -7.84 0.69 2.60
C ASP A 259 -9.08 1.51 2.24
N VAL A 260 -9.81 1.04 1.21
CA VAL A 260 -10.96 1.78 0.66
C VAL A 260 -12.15 1.69 1.59
N GLY A 261 -12.65 2.85 2.01
CA GLY A 261 -13.78 2.99 2.92
C GLY A 261 -15.15 2.71 2.30
N GLN A 262 -16.21 2.76 3.13
CA GLN A 262 -17.56 2.40 2.70
C GLN A 262 -18.30 3.56 2.04
N GLY A 263 -18.26 4.74 2.61
CA GLY A 263 -19.01 5.88 2.10
C GLY A 263 -18.84 7.17 2.89
N ALA A 264 -18.05 7.16 3.97
CA ALA A 264 -17.80 8.33 4.77
C ALA A 264 -16.31 8.71 4.80
N ARG A 265 -15.42 7.72 4.89
CA ARG A 265 -13.97 7.91 5.09
C ARG A 265 -13.16 6.95 4.23
N GLU A 266 -12.04 7.44 3.73
CA GLU A 266 -10.91 6.67 3.22
C GLU A 266 -9.80 6.68 4.26
N GLU A 267 -8.99 5.60 4.32
CA GLU A 267 -7.96 5.51 5.36
C GLU A 267 -6.60 5.04 4.83
N ILE A 268 -5.55 5.47 5.54
CA ILE A 268 -4.19 5.01 5.34
C ILE A 268 -3.65 4.51 6.67
N ASP A 269 -3.26 3.24 6.68
CA ASP A 269 -2.63 2.59 7.81
C ASP A 269 -1.12 2.57 7.63
N VAL A 270 -0.41 2.69 8.75
CA VAL A 270 1.04 2.51 8.80
C VAL A 270 1.39 1.58 9.95
N ALA A 271 2.16 0.56 9.64
CA ALA A 271 2.66 -0.38 10.63
C ALA A 271 4.19 -0.44 10.55
N VAL A 272 4.83 -0.21 11.69
CA VAL A 272 6.29 -0.06 11.81
C VAL A 272 6.97 -1.41 11.87
N ALA A 273 8.12 -1.52 11.22
CA ALA A 273 9.02 -2.68 11.31
C ALA A 273 9.63 -2.82 12.74
N PRO A 274 10.10 -4.02 13.14
CA PRO A 274 10.01 -5.28 12.40
C PRO A 274 8.62 -5.93 12.53
N ASN A 275 8.30 -6.82 11.59
CA ASN A 275 7.01 -7.53 11.57
C ASN A 275 5.79 -6.61 11.39
N ALA A 276 5.93 -5.60 10.54
CA ALA A 276 4.90 -4.60 10.26
C ALA A 276 3.52 -5.23 9.98
N GLY A 277 2.50 -4.77 10.68
CA GLY A 277 1.12 -5.26 10.59
C GLY A 277 0.84 -6.61 11.26
N ARG A 278 1.82 -7.26 11.90
CA ARG A 278 1.61 -8.55 12.56
C ARG A 278 0.55 -8.46 13.65
N GLN A 279 -0.52 -9.27 13.55
CA GLN A 279 -1.63 -9.34 14.50
C GLN A 279 -2.48 -8.06 14.58
N ALA A 280 -2.30 -7.10 13.68
CA ALA A 280 -3.13 -5.90 13.63
C ALA A 280 -4.59 -6.27 13.28
N ASN A 281 -5.54 -5.57 13.91
CA ASN A 281 -6.93 -5.52 13.52
C ASN A 281 -7.26 -4.07 13.14
N TYR A 282 -7.33 -3.78 11.85
CA TYR A 282 -7.55 -2.44 11.32
C TYR A 282 -8.97 -1.90 11.48
N GLY A 283 -9.87 -2.71 12.04
CA GLY A 283 -11.14 -2.24 12.60
C GLY A 283 -12.35 -2.39 11.70
N TRP A 284 -12.24 -2.61 10.39
CA TRP A 284 -13.40 -2.88 9.55
C TRP A 284 -14.07 -4.19 9.96
N ARG A 285 -15.36 -4.28 10.17
CA ARG A 285 -16.46 -3.31 9.95
C ARG A 285 -16.92 -2.59 11.24
N PHE A 286 -16.17 -2.62 12.31
CA PHE A 286 -16.52 -1.85 13.49
C PHE A 286 -16.33 -0.35 13.23
N MET A 287 -15.26 0.00 12.53
CA MET A 287 -14.87 1.36 12.19
C MET A 287 -14.73 1.57 10.69
N GLU A 288 -14.88 2.82 10.27
CA GLU A 288 -14.54 3.35 8.95
C GLU A 288 -13.71 4.62 9.19
N GLY A 289 -12.41 4.54 8.96
CA GLY A 289 -11.47 5.54 9.44
C GLY A 289 -11.53 5.67 10.97
N PHE A 290 -11.61 6.90 11.45
CA PHE A 290 -11.82 7.19 12.88
C PHE A 290 -13.28 7.16 13.31
N LEU A 291 -14.22 6.86 12.42
CA LEU A 291 -15.65 6.84 12.75
C LEU A 291 -16.13 5.43 13.12
N CYS A 292 -17.07 5.36 14.04
CA CYS A 292 -17.82 4.13 14.29
C CYS A 292 -18.77 3.83 13.11
N PHE A 293 -18.69 2.62 12.57
CA PHE A 293 -19.59 2.16 11.51
C PHE A 293 -20.65 1.19 12.06
N ASN A 294 -20.24 0.05 12.62
CA ASN A 294 -21.18 -0.93 13.16
C ASN A 294 -20.59 -1.67 14.38
N PRO A 295 -21.01 -1.31 15.60
CA PRO A 295 -22.10 -0.38 15.94
C PRO A 295 -21.74 1.08 15.67
N SER A 296 -22.75 1.94 15.55
CA SER A 296 -22.59 3.38 15.27
C SER A 296 -22.03 4.21 16.44
N MET A 297 -21.87 3.59 17.59
CA MET A 297 -21.27 4.19 18.79
C MET A 297 -20.54 3.10 19.61
N ASN A 298 -19.50 3.52 20.37
CA ASN A 298 -18.72 2.64 21.23
C ASN A 298 -18.12 1.44 20.48
N CYS A 299 -17.74 1.64 19.24
CA CYS A 299 -17.24 0.60 18.34
C CYS A 299 -15.82 0.12 18.68
N ASN A 300 -14.99 0.99 19.23
CA ASN A 300 -13.63 0.64 19.65
C ASN A 300 -13.64 0.28 21.15
N SER A 301 -13.79 -1.01 21.42
CA SER A 301 -13.71 -1.56 22.78
C SER A 301 -12.27 -1.86 23.24
N GLY A 302 -11.26 -1.46 22.45
CA GLY A 302 -9.85 -1.77 22.62
C GLY A 302 -9.37 -2.88 21.71
N GLY A 303 -8.10 -2.84 21.36
CA GLY A 303 -7.44 -3.84 20.51
C GLY A 303 -7.57 -3.62 19.02
N LEU A 304 -8.20 -2.52 18.56
CA LEU A 304 -8.18 -2.11 17.17
C LEU A 304 -6.94 -1.25 16.89
N THR A 305 -6.35 -1.43 15.72
CA THR A 305 -5.31 -0.58 15.17
C THR A 305 -5.98 0.52 14.37
N LEU A 306 -5.91 1.74 14.86
CA LEU A 306 -6.48 2.89 14.17
C LEU A 306 -5.58 3.31 13.01
N PRO A 307 -6.15 3.88 11.92
CA PRO A 307 -5.36 4.38 10.80
C PRO A 307 -4.45 5.53 11.23
N LEU A 308 -3.37 5.75 10.48
CA LEU A 308 -2.51 6.91 10.67
C LEU A 308 -3.24 8.20 10.31
N LEU A 309 -3.99 8.17 9.22
CA LEU A 309 -4.87 9.27 8.79
C LEU A 309 -6.09 8.73 8.05
N ASP A 310 -7.16 9.51 8.08
CA ASP A 310 -8.33 9.33 7.23
C ASP A 310 -8.68 10.64 6.52
N TYR A 311 -9.50 10.55 5.47
CA TYR A 311 -10.09 11.72 4.82
C TYR A 311 -11.53 11.44 4.39
N PRO A 312 -12.40 12.48 4.41
CA PRO A 312 -13.83 12.30 4.10
C PRO A 312 -14.11 12.20 2.60
N HIS A 313 -15.23 11.55 2.25
CA HIS A 313 -15.83 11.58 0.91
C HIS A 313 -16.40 12.96 0.61
N LEU A 314 -15.53 13.95 0.47
CA LEU A 314 -15.87 15.32 0.10
C LEU A 314 -15.16 15.71 -1.19
N SER A 315 -15.70 16.72 -1.89
CA SER A 315 -15.08 17.26 -3.12
C SER A 315 -14.82 16.20 -4.20
N GLY A 316 -15.66 15.16 -4.26
CA GLY A 316 -15.56 14.09 -5.25
C GLY A 316 -14.67 12.92 -4.86
N ALA A 317 -14.08 12.90 -3.67
CA ALA A 317 -13.32 11.77 -3.18
C ALA A 317 -14.21 10.54 -2.95
N CYS A 318 -13.70 9.34 -3.29
CA CYS A 318 -14.47 8.11 -3.23
C CYS A 318 -13.68 6.83 -2.93
N ALA A 319 -12.38 6.80 -3.19
CA ALA A 319 -11.58 5.60 -3.00
C ALA A 319 -10.09 5.94 -2.96
N VAL A 320 -9.43 5.62 -1.85
CA VAL A 320 -7.99 5.77 -1.73
C VAL A 320 -7.26 4.80 -2.65
N THR A 321 -6.26 5.32 -3.37
CA THR A 321 -5.49 4.48 -4.30
C THR A 321 -4.23 3.91 -3.64
N GLY A 322 -3.87 4.35 -2.44
CA GLY A 322 -2.62 3.94 -1.80
C GLY A 322 -1.39 4.38 -2.61
N GLY A 323 -0.23 3.94 -2.28
CA GLY A 323 0.98 4.42 -2.93
C GLY A 323 2.27 3.86 -2.33
N TYR A 324 3.28 4.68 -2.37
CA TYR A 324 4.64 4.30 -1.98
C TYR A 324 5.37 5.43 -1.26
N VAL A 325 6.32 5.07 -0.41
CA VAL A 325 7.34 6.00 0.08
C VAL A 325 8.37 6.19 -1.02
N TYR A 326 8.58 7.43 -1.44
CA TYR A 326 9.58 7.74 -2.47
C TYR A 326 11.00 7.47 -1.97
N ARG A 327 11.75 6.63 -2.70
CA ARG A 327 13.15 6.28 -2.40
C ARG A 327 14.07 6.42 -3.62
N GLY A 328 13.55 7.00 -4.70
CA GLY A 328 14.33 7.25 -5.91
C GLY A 328 15.42 8.30 -5.70
N PRO A 329 16.56 8.20 -6.43
CA PRO A 329 17.65 9.17 -6.34
C PRO A 329 17.41 10.46 -7.14
N ALA A 330 16.44 10.49 -8.07
CA ALA A 330 16.28 11.63 -8.98
C ALA A 330 15.75 12.89 -8.28
N ILE A 331 14.99 12.74 -7.19
CA ILE A 331 14.39 13.88 -6.47
C ILE A 331 14.70 13.76 -4.96
N PRO A 332 15.92 14.06 -4.53
CA PRO A 332 16.36 13.86 -3.13
C PRO A 332 15.49 14.60 -2.10
N ALA A 333 14.89 15.72 -2.48
CA ALA A 333 14.08 16.55 -1.58
C ALA A 333 12.80 15.86 -1.07
N ILE A 334 12.31 14.83 -1.76
CA ILE A 334 11.10 14.09 -1.37
C ILE A 334 11.38 12.66 -0.89
N GLN A 335 12.64 12.28 -0.71
CA GLN A 335 12.95 10.98 -0.13
C GLN A 335 12.33 10.82 1.25
N GLY A 336 11.76 9.65 1.55
CA GLY A 336 11.05 9.37 2.79
C GLY A 336 9.63 9.93 2.85
N THR A 337 9.09 10.42 1.73
CA THR A 337 7.73 10.93 1.64
C THR A 337 6.81 9.89 1.03
N TYR A 338 5.72 9.54 1.71
CA TYR A 338 4.69 8.65 1.18
C TYR A 338 3.71 9.44 0.34
N PHE A 339 3.45 8.97 -0.90
CA PHE A 339 2.50 9.55 -1.83
C PHE A 339 1.28 8.66 -1.97
N TYR A 340 0.09 9.25 -2.02
CA TYR A 340 -1.18 8.59 -2.23
C TYR A 340 -2.13 9.46 -3.06
N ALA A 341 -3.17 8.86 -3.60
CA ALA A 341 -4.17 9.55 -4.40
C ALA A 341 -5.59 9.07 -4.07
N ASP A 342 -6.58 9.77 -4.61
CA ASP A 342 -7.96 9.31 -4.66
C ASP A 342 -8.34 9.00 -6.10
N PHE A 343 -9.02 7.88 -6.31
CA PHE A 343 -9.44 7.42 -7.63
C PHE A 343 -10.38 8.41 -8.33
N CYS A 344 -11.41 8.90 -7.62
CA CYS A 344 -12.44 9.77 -8.19
C CYS A 344 -12.00 11.23 -8.27
N ALA A 345 -11.46 11.76 -7.18
CA ALA A 345 -11.06 13.15 -7.10
C ALA A 345 -9.76 13.44 -7.86
N GLY A 346 -8.92 12.41 -8.06
CA GLY A 346 -7.67 12.52 -8.82
C GLY A 346 -6.59 13.39 -8.15
N PHE A 347 -6.78 13.81 -6.90
CA PHE A 347 -5.71 14.50 -6.18
C PHE A 347 -4.55 13.56 -5.88
N VAL A 348 -3.36 14.10 -5.80
CA VAL A 348 -2.18 13.44 -5.25
C VAL A 348 -1.75 14.19 -4.01
N ARG A 349 -1.65 13.47 -2.91
CA ARG A 349 -1.22 13.97 -1.60
C ARG A 349 -0.05 13.18 -1.07
N SER A 350 0.62 13.74 -0.09
CA SER A 350 1.74 13.07 0.58
C SER A 350 1.84 13.47 2.04
N PHE A 351 2.59 12.66 2.80
CA PHE A 351 3.06 12.96 4.14
C PHE A 351 4.40 12.26 4.40
N ARG A 352 5.09 12.69 5.46
CA ARG A 352 6.17 11.92 6.08
C ARG A 352 5.69 11.28 7.36
N TYR A 353 6.00 10.01 7.55
CA TYR A 353 5.74 9.33 8.82
C TYR A 353 6.88 9.61 9.80
N GLN A 354 6.58 10.26 10.92
CA GLN A 354 7.57 10.59 11.94
C GLN A 354 6.95 10.42 13.33
N ASN A 355 7.58 9.60 14.17
CA ASN A 355 7.16 9.40 15.56
C ASN A 355 5.65 9.08 15.74
N GLY A 356 5.10 8.25 14.88
CA GLY A 356 3.69 7.86 14.93
C GLY A 356 2.72 8.90 14.38
N GLN A 357 3.19 9.93 13.67
CA GLN A 357 2.36 11.02 13.15
C GLN A 357 2.61 11.27 11.66
N PRO A 358 1.58 11.64 10.89
CA PRO A 358 1.72 12.13 9.52
C PRO A 358 2.16 13.61 9.58
N THR A 359 3.42 13.86 9.27
CA THR A 359 3.97 15.22 9.21
C THR A 359 4.08 15.71 7.77
N GLU A 360 4.27 17.01 7.58
CA GLU A 360 4.50 17.62 6.26
C GLU A 360 3.44 17.22 5.21
N GLN A 361 2.18 17.17 5.62
CA GLN A 361 1.08 16.84 4.72
C GLN A 361 0.98 17.88 3.61
N THR A 362 1.00 17.42 2.35
CA THR A 362 1.01 18.29 1.18
C THR A 362 0.09 17.74 0.10
N GLU A 363 -0.67 18.61 -0.56
CA GLU A 363 -1.37 18.31 -1.81
C GLU A 363 -0.55 18.86 -2.99
N TRP A 364 -0.43 18.06 -4.06
CA TRP A 364 0.42 18.33 -5.21
C TRP A 364 -0.41 18.55 -6.47
N PRO A 365 -0.87 19.78 -6.75
CA PRO A 365 -1.79 20.04 -7.88
C PRO A 365 -1.23 19.63 -9.25
N LEU A 366 0.10 19.75 -9.45
CA LEU A 366 0.75 19.37 -10.71
C LEU A 366 1.02 17.85 -10.85
N LEU A 367 0.76 17.07 -9.80
CA LEU A 367 0.80 15.61 -9.84
C LEU A 367 -0.59 15.00 -10.06
N SER A 368 -1.66 15.79 -10.10
CA SER A 368 -2.99 15.31 -10.50
C SER A 368 -2.98 15.00 -12.00
N PRO A 369 -3.11 13.72 -12.41
CA PRO A 369 -3.04 13.37 -13.81
C PRO A 369 -4.26 13.88 -14.58
N PRO A 370 -4.12 14.18 -15.86
CA PRO A 370 -5.26 14.60 -16.68
C PRO A 370 -6.29 13.47 -16.79
N GLY A 371 -7.57 13.83 -16.61
CA GLY A 371 -8.71 12.92 -16.80
C GLY A 371 -9.13 12.13 -15.57
N VAL A 372 -8.61 12.41 -14.39
CA VAL A 372 -8.93 11.76 -13.11
C VAL A 372 -8.90 10.21 -13.16
N LEU A 373 -9.47 9.52 -12.18
CA LEU A 373 -9.49 8.05 -12.05
C LEU A 373 -8.08 7.46 -11.96
N VAL A 374 -7.34 7.90 -10.92
CA VAL A 374 -6.03 7.34 -10.58
C VAL A 374 -6.17 5.90 -10.11
N THR A 375 -5.68 4.95 -10.90
CA THR A 375 -5.84 3.52 -10.61
C THR A 375 -4.78 2.97 -9.69
N SER A 376 -3.55 3.46 -9.79
CA SER A 376 -2.44 2.96 -8.97
C SER A 376 -1.22 3.85 -9.09
N PHE A 377 -0.33 3.69 -8.13
CA PHE A 377 1.09 4.03 -8.25
C PHE A 377 1.91 2.80 -8.62
N GLY A 378 3.18 3.03 -8.92
CA GLY A 378 4.18 1.98 -9.09
C GLY A 378 5.58 2.56 -8.96
N GLU A 379 6.55 1.67 -8.78
CA GLU A 379 7.97 2.04 -8.67
C GLU A 379 8.78 1.34 -9.74
N ASP A 380 9.80 2.04 -10.26
CA ASP A 380 10.84 1.37 -11.02
C ASP A 380 11.90 0.71 -10.10
N ALA A 381 12.88 0.06 -10.71
CA ALA A 381 13.94 -0.64 -9.97
C ALA A 381 14.78 0.29 -9.08
N ALA A 382 14.83 1.58 -9.40
CA ALA A 382 15.56 2.59 -8.64
C ALA A 382 14.70 3.25 -7.54
N GLY A 383 13.38 2.96 -7.46
CA GLY A 383 12.45 3.60 -6.52
C GLY A 383 11.87 4.93 -6.99
N GLU A 384 11.98 5.22 -8.30
CA GLU A 384 11.28 6.36 -8.90
C GLU A 384 9.79 6.06 -9.01
N LEU A 385 8.93 7.05 -8.73
CA LEU A 385 7.48 6.86 -8.71
C LEU A 385 6.83 7.16 -10.05
N TYR A 386 5.79 6.38 -10.30
CA TYR A 386 4.88 6.52 -11.43
C TYR A 386 3.43 6.50 -10.94
N VAL A 387 2.55 7.14 -11.71
CA VAL A 387 1.10 7.09 -11.48
C VAL A 387 0.39 6.69 -12.78
N MET A 388 -0.70 5.94 -12.63
CA MET A 388 -1.52 5.44 -13.75
C MET A 388 -2.94 5.91 -13.63
N THR A 389 -3.61 6.04 -14.79
CA THR A 389 -5.02 6.37 -14.86
C THR A 389 -5.81 5.30 -15.62
N GLN A 390 -7.08 5.14 -15.27
CA GLN A 390 -7.98 4.20 -15.96
C GLN A 390 -8.08 4.47 -17.46
N GLY A 391 -7.94 5.73 -17.87
CA GLY A 391 -7.93 6.15 -19.27
C GLY A 391 -6.68 5.74 -20.05
N GLY A 392 -5.73 5.01 -19.44
CA GLY A 392 -4.58 4.43 -20.14
C GLY A 392 -3.31 5.27 -20.07
N GLY A 393 -3.24 6.27 -19.21
CA GLY A 393 -2.03 7.06 -18.99
C GLY A 393 -1.08 6.42 -18.00
N LEU A 394 0.22 6.49 -18.30
CA LEU A 394 1.33 6.21 -17.40
C LEU A 394 2.21 7.45 -17.32
N PHE A 395 2.47 7.94 -16.12
CA PHE A 395 3.19 9.18 -15.87
C PHE A 395 4.28 8.96 -14.83
N LYS A 396 5.45 9.60 -15.02
CA LYS A 396 6.57 9.60 -14.06
C LYS A 396 6.59 10.89 -13.26
N PHE A 397 6.94 10.81 -12.00
CA PHE A 397 7.23 11.97 -11.15
C PHE A 397 8.58 12.54 -11.54
N ILE A 398 8.61 13.85 -11.79
CA ILE A 398 9.86 14.58 -12.04
C ILE A 398 9.83 15.93 -11.32
N SER A 399 11.00 16.49 -11.07
CA SER A 399 11.11 17.90 -10.61
C SER A 399 10.66 18.85 -11.71
N ASN A 400 10.05 19.97 -11.29
CA ASN A 400 9.57 21.00 -12.21
C ASN A 400 10.72 21.93 -12.63
#